data_314f026033d8dfd65de1ece53a20feb9
#
_entry.id   314f026033d8dfd65de1ece53a20feb9
#
_cell.length_a   1.000
_cell.length_b   1.000
_cell.length_c   1.000
_cell.angle_alpha   90.00
_cell.angle_beta   90.00
_cell.angle_gamma   90.00
#
_symmetry.space_group_name_H-M   'P 1'
#
loop_
_entity.id
_entity.type
_entity.pdbx_description
1 polymer ?
#
loop_
_entity_poly.entity_id
_entity_poly.type
_entity_poly.pdbx_seq_one_letter_code
_entity_poly.pdbx_strand_id
1 'polypeptide(L)'
;MEVPEIIYKKSEFIETSSGNKVNKNSVMCGSQNIILQGRTIVLQDCIVRGDLAAVKIGRHCIIGERVVIRPPYKKFQAGFAFFPIHIGDYVYIEDDCVINAASIGSYVHIGKGAVIVRVTLSGFLESSDF
;
A
#
# COMPACT_ATOMS: atom_id res chain seq x y z
N MET A 1 -9.82 11.78 11.38
CA MET A 1 -8.48 11.77 10.75
C MET A 1 -8.30 13.02 9.93
N GLU A 2 -7.25 13.72 10.20
CA GLU A 2 -6.90 14.92 9.45
C GLU A 2 -5.99 14.52 8.30
N VAL A 3 -6.36 14.87 7.10
CA VAL A 3 -5.55 14.60 5.93
C VAL A 3 -4.66 15.80 5.67
N PRO A 4 -3.34 15.65 5.63
CA PRO A 4 -2.46 16.78 5.36
C PRO A 4 -2.69 17.33 3.95
N GLU A 5 -2.42 18.61 3.80
CA GLU A 5 -2.46 19.25 2.49
C GLU A 5 -1.34 18.66 1.62
N ILE A 6 -1.72 18.15 0.48
CA ILE A 6 -0.78 17.56 -0.47
C ILE A 6 -0.57 18.53 -1.60
N ILE A 7 0.66 18.99 -1.77
CA ILE A 7 1.03 19.82 -2.91
C ILE A 7 1.17 18.91 -4.11
N TYR A 8 0.23 19.06 -5.03
CA TYR A 8 0.15 18.23 -6.21
C TYR A 8 0.69 18.96 -7.43
N LYS A 9 1.75 18.42 -8.02
CA LYS A 9 2.27 18.89 -9.30
C LYS A 9 1.89 17.90 -10.38
N LYS A 10 0.96 18.29 -11.22
CA LYS A 10 0.41 17.43 -12.27
C LYS A 10 1.47 16.79 -13.17
N SER A 11 2.56 17.49 -13.42
CA SER A 11 3.64 16.98 -14.26
C SER A 11 4.42 15.83 -13.64
N GLU A 12 4.35 15.66 -12.33
CA GLU A 12 5.07 14.60 -11.60
C GLU A 12 4.23 13.34 -11.38
N PHE A 13 2.95 13.38 -11.73
CA PHE A 13 2.05 12.27 -11.49
C PHE A 13 1.44 11.73 -12.78
N ILE A 14 1.16 10.43 -12.75
CA ILE A 14 0.39 9.76 -13.77
C ILE A 14 -1.04 9.63 -13.23
N GLU A 15 -2.00 10.13 -14.00
CA GLU A 15 -3.40 10.03 -13.63
C GLU A 15 -4.07 8.92 -14.42
N THR A 16 -4.75 8.01 -13.72
CA THR A 16 -5.47 6.90 -14.35
C THR A 16 -6.93 7.30 -14.63
N SER A 17 -7.61 6.51 -15.45
CA SER A 17 -9.02 6.73 -15.78
C SER A 17 -9.93 6.67 -14.54
N SER A 18 -9.51 5.97 -13.50
CA SER A 18 -10.25 5.89 -12.22
C SER A 18 -9.93 7.05 -11.26
N GLY A 19 -9.14 8.01 -11.70
CA GLY A 19 -8.78 9.17 -10.89
C GLY A 19 -7.64 8.92 -9.92
N ASN A 20 -6.93 7.82 -10.04
CA ASN A 20 -5.74 7.59 -9.22
C ASN A 20 -4.58 8.46 -9.70
N LYS A 21 -3.78 8.92 -8.76
CA LYS A 21 -2.60 9.72 -9.06
C LYS A 21 -1.36 9.00 -8.53
N VAL A 22 -0.51 8.57 -9.43
CA VAL A 22 0.69 7.81 -9.09
C VAL A 22 1.91 8.63 -9.48
N ASN A 23 2.78 8.89 -8.49
CA ASN A 23 4.00 9.65 -8.76
C ASN A 23 4.91 8.87 -9.71
N LYS A 24 5.50 9.57 -10.68
CA LYS A 24 6.35 8.96 -11.71
C LYS A 24 7.61 8.33 -11.13
N ASN A 25 8.04 8.76 -9.95
CA ASN A 25 9.23 8.21 -9.29
C ASN A 25 8.90 7.03 -8.39
N SER A 26 7.65 6.60 -8.34
CA SER A 26 7.31 5.37 -7.62
C SER A 26 7.64 4.15 -8.47
N VAL A 27 7.91 3.03 -7.80
CA VAL A 27 8.24 1.76 -8.44
C VAL A 27 7.08 0.81 -8.24
N MET A 28 6.42 0.46 -9.35
CA MET A 28 5.29 -0.47 -9.36
C MET A 28 5.73 -1.77 -10.01
N CYS A 29 6.33 -2.67 -9.21
CA CYS A 29 6.77 -3.97 -9.72
C CYS A 29 5.55 -4.85 -10.04
N GLY A 30 5.50 -5.42 -11.23
CA GLY A 30 4.37 -6.26 -11.61
C GLY A 30 3.07 -5.48 -11.68
N SER A 31 3.06 -4.36 -12.35
CA SER A 31 1.93 -3.43 -12.36
C SER A 31 0.61 -4.05 -12.79
N GLN A 32 0.63 -5.12 -13.58
CA GLN A 32 -0.58 -5.83 -13.98
C GLN A 32 -1.29 -6.50 -12.80
N ASN A 33 -0.60 -6.71 -11.69
CA ASN A 33 -1.16 -7.29 -10.47
C ASN A 33 -1.45 -6.24 -9.39
N ILE A 34 -1.25 -4.98 -9.70
CA ILE A 34 -1.53 -3.89 -8.77
C ILE A 34 -2.82 -3.22 -9.20
N ILE A 35 -3.80 -3.22 -8.31
CA ILE A 35 -5.12 -2.65 -8.59
C ILE A 35 -5.37 -1.49 -7.64
N LEU A 36 -5.58 -0.31 -8.20
CA LEU A 36 -6.00 0.89 -7.48
C LEU A 36 -7.45 1.16 -7.85
N GLN A 37 -8.34 1.13 -6.88
CA GLN A 37 -9.79 1.15 -7.15
C GLN A 37 -10.34 2.52 -7.52
N GLY A 38 -9.69 3.59 -7.10
CA GLY A 38 -10.08 4.93 -7.51
C GLY A 38 -9.66 6.01 -6.53
N ARG A 39 -9.28 7.15 -7.06
CA ARG A 39 -8.91 8.36 -6.30
C ARG A 39 -7.86 8.11 -5.22
N THR A 40 -6.99 7.16 -5.45
CA THR A 40 -5.86 6.85 -4.58
C THR A 40 -4.65 7.63 -5.04
N ILE A 41 -3.89 8.16 -4.09
CA ILE A 41 -2.69 8.94 -4.37
C ILE A 41 -1.50 8.16 -3.86
N VAL A 42 -0.53 7.93 -4.74
CA VAL A 42 0.74 7.29 -4.39
C VAL A 42 1.84 8.33 -4.56
N LEU A 43 2.51 8.67 -3.47
CA LEU A 43 3.53 9.70 -3.48
C LEU A 43 4.87 9.14 -3.97
N GLN A 44 5.90 9.98 -3.94
CA GLN A 44 7.18 9.66 -4.56
C GLN A 44 7.96 8.60 -3.78
N ASP A 45 8.81 7.89 -4.51
CA ASP A 45 9.75 6.91 -3.97
C ASP A 45 9.08 5.73 -3.26
N CYS A 46 7.80 5.48 -3.54
CA CYS A 46 7.12 4.30 -3.05
C CYS A 46 7.51 3.07 -3.86
N ILE A 47 7.51 1.92 -3.20
CA ILE A 47 7.76 0.63 -3.84
C ILE A 47 6.58 -0.28 -3.57
N VAL A 48 5.89 -0.72 -4.62
CA VAL A 48 4.78 -1.65 -4.51
C VAL A 48 5.16 -2.93 -5.26
N ARG A 49 5.21 -4.03 -4.55
CA ARG A 49 5.68 -5.31 -5.09
C ARG A 49 4.53 -6.21 -5.52
N GLY A 50 3.86 -5.87 -6.61
CA GLY A 50 2.83 -6.71 -7.20
C GLY A 50 3.38 -7.92 -7.97
N ASP A 51 4.69 -8.01 -8.15
CA ASP A 51 5.34 -9.16 -8.77
C ASP A 51 5.38 -10.40 -7.88
N LEU A 52 5.30 -10.21 -6.57
CA LEU A 52 5.28 -11.33 -5.61
C LEU A 52 3.89 -11.91 -5.44
N ALA A 53 2.88 -11.06 -5.35
CA ALA A 53 1.47 -11.43 -5.28
C ALA A 53 0.63 -10.19 -5.62
N ALA A 54 -0.66 -10.38 -5.83
CA ALA A 54 -1.54 -9.27 -6.17
C ALA A 54 -1.64 -8.27 -5.03
N VAL A 55 -1.69 -7.00 -5.36
CA VAL A 55 -1.88 -5.90 -4.41
C VAL A 55 -3.12 -5.13 -4.82
N LYS A 56 -4.12 -5.10 -3.96
CA LYS A 56 -5.36 -4.39 -4.20
C LYS A 56 -5.51 -3.27 -3.17
N ILE A 57 -5.53 -2.05 -3.66
CA ILE A 57 -5.68 -0.85 -2.82
C ILE A 57 -7.04 -0.24 -3.12
N GLY A 58 -7.80 0.04 -2.07
CA GLY A 58 -9.14 0.56 -2.18
C GLY A 58 -9.19 2.01 -2.69
N ARG A 59 -10.33 2.65 -2.46
CA ARG A 59 -10.57 4.03 -2.92
C ARG A 59 -10.13 5.04 -1.88
N HIS A 60 -9.77 6.23 -2.35
CA HIS A 60 -9.45 7.37 -1.49
C HIS A 60 -8.34 7.07 -0.50
N CYS A 61 -7.38 6.25 -0.90
CA CYS A 61 -6.22 5.96 -0.08
C CYS A 61 -5.10 6.95 -0.38
N ILE A 62 -4.26 7.20 0.61
CA ILE A 62 -3.06 8.00 0.45
C ILE A 62 -1.88 7.18 0.89
N ILE A 63 -0.96 6.95 -0.03
CA ILE A 63 0.29 6.23 0.25
C ILE A 63 1.40 7.27 0.30
N GLY A 64 1.99 7.46 1.47
CA GLY A 64 3.01 8.47 1.71
C GLY A 64 4.31 8.22 0.95
N GLU A 65 5.27 9.10 1.14
CA GLU A 65 6.56 8.99 0.47
C GLU A 65 7.39 7.86 1.07
N ARG A 66 8.14 7.19 0.23
CA ARG A 66 9.07 6.12 0.62
C ARG A 66 8.40 4.96 1.35
N VAL A 67 7.12 4.72 1.06
CA VAL A 67 6.38 3.59 1.62
C VAL A 67 6.68 2.35 0.80
N VAL A 68 6.95 1.25 1.48
CA VAL A 68 7.16 -0.05 0.84
C VAL A 68 5.95 -0.93 1.12
N ILE A 69 5.26 -1.37 0.08
CA ILE A 69 4.15 -2.31 0.17
C ILE A 69 4.60 -3.63 -0.43
N ARG A 70 4.69 -4.63 0.41
CA ARG A 70 5.25 -5.92 0.03
C ARG A 70 4.34 -7.04 0.52
N PRO A 71 3.91 -7.94 -0.37
CA PRO A 71 3.08 -9.07 0.05
C PRO A 71 3.77 -9.93 1.10
N PRO A 72 3.04 -10.36 2.13
CA PRO A 72 3.59 -11.27 3.12
C PRO A 72 3.75 -12.67 2.53
N TYR A 73 4.70 -13.41 3.07
CA TYR A 73 4.88 -14.79 2.66
C TYR A 73 4.81 -15.71 3.86
N LYS A 74 4.47 -16.97 3.58
CA LYS A 74 4.50 -18.02 4.57
C LYS A 74 5.31 -19.19 4.04
N LYS A 75 6.17 -19.72 4.89
CA LYS A 75 6.97 -20.89 4.55
C LYS A 75 6.19 -22.16 4.87
N PHE A 76 6.12 -23.05 3.89
CA PHE A 76 5.56 -24.39 4.05
C PHE A 76 6.67 -25.41 3.87
N GLN A 77 6.40 -26.67 4.17
CA GLN A 77 7.38 -27.75 3.95
C GLN A 77 7.81 -27.86 2.49
N ALA A 78 6.91 -27.56 1.58
CA ALA A 78 7.16 -27.64 0.14
C ALA A 78 7.70 -26.35 -0.47
N GLY A 79 7.93 -25.28 0.31
CA GLY A 79 8.45 -24.02 -0.19
C GLY A 79 7.76 -22.80 0.41
N PHE A 80 7.71 -21.72 -0.36
CA PHE A 80 7.12 -20.44 0.06
C PHE A 80 5.86 -20.15 -0.72
N ALA A 81 4.93 -19.45 -0.09
CA ALA A 81 3.80 -18.85 -0.79
C ALA A 81 3.67 -17.39 -0.34
N PHE A 82 3.49 -16.48 -1.30
CA PHE A 82 3.14 -15.09 -1.03
C PHE A 82 1.63 -14.95 -1.03
N PHE A 83 1.12 -14.13 -0.14
CA PHE A 83 -0.31 -13.88 -0.05
C PHE A 83 -0.65 -12.51 -0.60
N PRO A 84 -1.76 -12.37 -1.34
CA PRO A 84 -2.18 -11.07 -1.84
C PRO A 84 -2.43 -10.08 -0.71
N ILE A 85 -2.21 -8.81 -1.00
CA ILE A 85 -2.53 -7.72 -0.07
C ILE A 85 -3.86 -7.11 -0.48
N HIS A 86 -4.71 -6.88 0.50
CA HIS A 86 -5.94 -6.13 0.31
C HIS A 86 -5.99 -4.97 1.29
N ILE A 87 -5.95 -3.76 0.78
CA ILE A 87 -6.08 -2.53 1.56
C ILE A 87 -7.47 -1.94 1.30
N GLY A 88 -8.19 -1.65 2.37
CA GLY A 88 -9.54 -1.11 2.29
C GLY A 88 -9.59 0.33 1.77
N ASP A 89 -10.74 0.97 1.95
CA ASP A 89 -10.96 2.34 1.49
C ASP A 89 -10.58 3.35 2.58
N TYR A 90 -10.21 4.55 2.16
CA TYR A 90 -9.89 5.66 3.08
C TYR A 90 -8.76 5.32 4.05
N VAL A 91 -7.73 4.64 3.55
CA VAL A 91 -6.54 4.30 4.33
C VAL A 91 -5.47 5.35 4.06
N TYR A 92 -4.91 5.91 5.13
CA TYR A 92 -3.78 6.82 5.02
C TYR A 92 -2.54 6.17 5.62
N ILE A 93 -1.54 5.96 4.80
CA ILE A 93 -0.24 5.44 5.21
C ILE A 93 0.76 6.58 5.13
N GLU A 94 1.30 6.99 6.28
CA GLU A 94 2.28 8.07 6.32
C GLU A 94 3.62 7.65 5.76
N ASP A 95 4.54 8.60 5.67
CA ASP A 95 5.85 8.38 5.04
C ASP A 95 6.68 7.32 5.75
N ASP A 96 7.58 6.71 5.01
CA ASP A 96 8.60 5.78 5.53
C ASP A 96 8.01 4.52 6.18
N CYS A 97 6.78 4.15 5.86
CA CYS A 97 6.18 2.93 6.39
C CYS A 97 6.56 1.71 5.56
N VAL A 98 6.58 0.56 6.21
CA VAL A 98 6.74 -0.74 5.54
C VAL A 98 5.50 -1.56 5.82
N ILE A 99 4.81 -1.95 4.78
CA ILE A 99 3.57 -2.72 4.87
C ILE A 99 3.83 -4.13 4.34
N ASN A 100 3.79 -5.09 5.25
CA ASN A 100 3.95 -6.50 4.94
C ASN A 100 2.80 -7.26 5.59
N ALA A 101 1.58 -6.93 5.19
CA ALA A 101 0.37 -7.43 5.80
C ALA A 101 -0.60 -7.89 4.72
N ALA A 102 -1.35 -8.95 4.99
CA ALA A 102 -2.28 -9.50 4.02
C ALA A 102 -3.55 -8.64 3.88
N SER A 103 -3.99 -8.02 4.95
CA SER A 103 -5.24 -7.26 4.93
C SER A 103 -5.17 -6.05 5.85
N ILE A 104 -5.59 -4.92 5.34
CA ILE A 104 -5.78 -3.68 6.10
C ILE A 104 -7.22 -3.24 5.89
N GLY A 105 -7.95 -3.04 6.97
CA GLY A 105 -9.33 -2.60 6.90
C GLY A 105 -9.46 -1.17 6.39
N SER A 106 -10.70 -0.71 6.24
CA SER A 106 -10.99 0.65 5.81
C SER A 106 -10.84 1.63 6.97
N TYR A 107 -10.63 2.90 6.64
CA TYR A 107 -10.51 3.99 7.62
C TYR A 107 -9.37 3.79 8.62
N VAL A 108 -8.25 3.25 8.13
CA VAL A 108 -7.06 3.01 8.96
C VAL A 108 -6.04 4.10 8.68
N HIS A 109 -5.45 4.63 9.74
CA HIS A 109 -4.34 5.58 9.66
C HIS A 109 -3.10 4.91 10.23
N ILE A 110 -2.07 4.81 9.42
CA ILE A 110 -0.79 4.22 9.81
C ILE A 110 0.24 5.34 9.94
N GLY A 111 0.76 5.51 11.14
CA GLY A 111 1.67 6.61 11.45
C GLY A 111 3.03 6.45 10.78
N LYS A 112 3.73 7.57 10.65
CA LYS A 112 5.03 7.65 9.99
C LYS A 112 6.04 6.66 10.57
N GLY A 113 6.76 5.98 9.69
CA GLY A 113 7.81 5.04 10.08
C GLY A 113 7.31 3.72 10.62
N ALA A 114 6.00 3.46 10.60
CA ALA A 114 5.45 2.22 11.11
C ALA A 114 5.83 1.03 10.24
N VAL A 115 6.04 -0.11 10.87
CA VAL A 115 6.29 -1.38 10.20
C VAL A 115 5.16 -2.32 10.56
N ILE A 116 4.35 -2.68 9.58
CA ILE A 116 3.21 -3.55 9.75
C ILE A 116 3.54 -4.90 9.14
N VAL A 117 3.62 -5.92 9.98
CA VAL A 117 3.93 -7.28 9.55
C VAL A 117 2.89 -8.20 10.11
N ARG A 118 2.24 -8.95 9.28
CA ARG A 118 1.15 -9.83 9.65
C ARG A 118 -0.10 -9.11 10.11
N VAL A 119 -1.19 -9.44 9.46
CA VAL A 119 -2.52 -9.02 9.84
C VAL A 119 -3.34 -10.27 10.06
N THR A 120 -4.09 -10.30 11.15
CA THR A 120 -4.99 -11.41 11.41
C THR A 120 -6.20 -11.34 10.48
N LEU A 121 -6.84 -12.48 10.27
CA LEU A 121 -8.03 -12.55 9.43
C LEU A 121 -9.19 -11.72 9.94
N SER A 122 -9.17 -11.35 11.22
CA SER A 122 -10.22 -10.53 11.82
C SER A 122 -10.03 -9.03 11.56
N GLY A 123 -9.01 -8.66 10.81
CA GLY A 123 -8.78 -7.26 10.45
C GLY A 123 -8.00 -6.45 11.46
N PHE A 124 -7.46 -7.06 12.49
CA PHE A 124 -6.57 -6.37 13.40
C PHE A 124 -5.20 -6.18 12.78
N LEU A 125 -4.68 -4.97 12.92
CA LEU A 125 -3.32 -4.69 12.54
C LEU A 125 -2.43 -4.95 13.74
N GLU A 126 -1.49 -5.85 13.57
CA GLU A 126 -0.47 -6.06 14.57
C GLU A 126 0.79 -5.36 14.11
N SER A 127 1.22 -4.35 14.86
CA SER A 127 2.57 -3.84 14.65
C SER A 127 3.52 -4.95 15.07
N SER A 128 4.39 -5.31 14.20
CA SER A 128 5.31 -6.37 14.52
C SER A 128 6.47 -5.83 15.32
N ASP A 129 6.60 -6.37 16.51
CA ASP A 129 7.75 -6.10 17.35
C ASP A 129 8.72 -7.26 17.24
N PHE A 130 9.07 -7.70 16.17
CA PHE A 130 9.90 -8.89 16.01
C PHE A 130 10.91 -9.15 17.08
#